data_fc2f21b0093b656b8c2777928b83df22
#
_entry.id   fc2f21b0093b656b8c2777928b83df22
#
_cell.length_a   1.000
_cell.length_b   1.000
_cell.length_c   1.000
_cell.angle_alpha   90.00
_cell.angle_beta   90.00
_cell.angle_gamma   90.00
#
_symmetry.space_group_name_H-M   'P 1'
#
loop_
_entity.id
_entity.type
_entity.pdbx_description
1 polymer ?
#
loop_
_entity_poly.entity_id
_entity_poly.type
_entity_poly.pdbx_seq_one_letter_code
_entity_poly.pdbx_strand_id
1 'polypeptide(L)'
;NPYDVGEIQTENVKLMNFDEITKIYEQMMEVSNANVAEFEAKEYENDKAKDKALKQVKEICHSIEADEVRRLIIEDKVRPDGRKIDEIRPLDSQVDLLPRTHGSAMFTRGETQVMSVTTLGPLNDHQIIDDVTEVEEKRFMHHYNFPPYSVGETGRMGSPGRREIGHGALGERALSQ
;
A
#
# COMPACT_ATOMS: atom_id res chain seq x y z
N ASN A 1 -14.47 15.41 -27.60
CA ASN A 1 -13.74 15.00 -26.39
C ASN A 1 -13.97 13.51 -26.16
N PRO A 2 -12.97 12.61 -26.27
CA PRO A 2 -13.15 11.17 -26.12
C PRO A 2 -13.45 10.73 -24.67
N TYR A 3 -13.63 11.67 -23.75
CA TYR A 3 -13.94 11.44 -22.33
C TYR A 3 -15.29 12.04 -21.92
N ASP A 4 -16.16 12.35 -22.89
CA ASP A 4 -17.54 12.74 -22.59
C ASP A 4 -18.33 11.48 -22.20
N VAL A 5 -18.18 11.06 -20.97
CA VAL A 5 -19.08 10.12 -20.31
C VAL A 5 -20.35 10.90 -20.00
N GLY A 6 -21.37 10.77 -20.86
CA GLY A 6 -22.67 11.39 -20.67
C GLY A 6 -23.18 11.24 -19.26
N GLU A 7 -23.99 12.19 -18.80
CA GLU A 7 -24.57 12.25 -17.46
C GLU A 7 -25.07 10.86 -17.02
N ILE A 8 -24.33 10.24 -16.08
CA ILE A 8 -24.78 9.03 -15.44
C ILE A 8 -25.96 9.40 -14.56
N GLN A 9 -27.16 8.99 -14.98
CA GLN A 9 -28.36 9.15 -14.16
C GLN A 9 -28.20 8.34 -12.87
N THR A 10 -27.88 9.01 -11.78
CA THR A 10 -27.65 8.41 -10.45
C THR A 10 -28.94 8.11 -9.69
N GLU A 11 -30.11 8.29 -10.27
CA GLU A 11 -31.41 8.25 -9.56
C GLU A 11 -31.89 6.87 -9.14
N ASN A 12 -31.23 5.77 -9.55
CA ASN A 12 -31.71 4.42 -9.23
C ASN A 12 -30.62 3.46 -8.67
N VAL A 13 -29.46 3.95 -8.29
CA VAL A 13 -28.45 3.11 -7.64
C VAL A 13 -28.77 3.06 -6.13
N LYS A 14 -29.37 1.95 -5.68
CA LYS A 14 -29.49 1.64 -4.26
C LYS A 14 -28.07 1.44 -3.72
N LEU A 15 -27.49 2.48 -3.15
CA LEU A 15 -26.20 2.38 -2.49
C LEU A 15 -26.34 1.40 -1.32
N MET A 16 -25.57 0.30 -1.38
CA MET A 16 -25.41 -0.59 -0.24
C MET A 16 -24.76 0.20 0.91
N ASN A 17 -25.27 0.02 2.11
CA ASN A 17 -24.65 0.65 3.27
C ASN A 17 -23.37 -0.12 3.67
N PHE A 18 -22.55 0.50 4.50
CA PHE A 18 -21.28 -0.09 4.95
C PHE A 18 -21.45 -1.44 5.64
N ASP A 19 -22.51 -1.61 6.41
CA ASP A 19 -22.81 -2.88 7.12
C ASP A 19 -23.15 -4.01 6.15
N GLU A 20 -23.83 -3.72 5.04
CA GLU A 20 -24.14 -4.71 3.99
C GLU A 20 -22.87 -5.16 3.28
N ILE A 21 -21.95 -4.22 3.00
CA ILE A 21 -20.65 -4.53 2.38
C ILE A 21 -19.79 -5.36 3.31
N THR A 22 -19.71 -4.99 4.57
CA THR A 22 -18.96 -5.72 5.59
C THR A 22 -19.48 -7.15 5.72
N LYS A 23 -20.80 -7.35 5.72
CA LYS A 23 -21.39 -8.70 5.72
C LYS A 23 -21.01 -9.53 4.49
N ILE A 24 -21.02 -8.94 3.30
CA ILE A 24 -20.62 -9.64 2.08
C ILE A 24 -19.16 -10.06 2.18
N TYR A 25 -18.30 -9.16 2.62
CA TYR A 25 -16.87 -9.45 2.79
C TYR A 25 -16.64 -10.56 3.83
N GLU A 26 -17.31 -10.50 4.98
CA GLU A 26 -17.24 -11.54 6.02
C GLU A 26 -17.71 -12.90 5.48
N GLN A 27 -18.82 -12.95 4.74
CA GLN A 27 -19.32 -14.17 4.11
C GLN A 27 -18.33 -14.73 3.06
N MET A 28 -17.73 -13.87 2.24
CA MET A 28 -16.72 -14.30 1.27
C MET A 28 -15.48 -14.88 1.96
N MET A 29 -15.02 -14.25 3.03
CA MET A 29 -13.89 -14.74 3.84
C MET A 29 -14.22 -16.07 4.52
N GLU A 30 -15.44 -16.23 5.04
CA GLU A 30 -15.89 -17.48 5.64
C GLU A 30 -15.90 -18.62 4.62
N VAL A 31 -16.46 -18.40 3.43
CA VAL A 31 -16.48 -19.39 2.34
C VAL A 31 -15.05 -19.70 1.86
N SER A 32 -14.20 -18.71 1.73
CA SER A 32 -12.80 -18.90 1.36
C SER A 32 -12.05 -19.75 2.38
N ASN A 33 -12.20 -19.45 3.66
CA ASN A 33 -11.58 -20.21 4.75
C ASN A 33 -12.11 -21.64 4.83
N ALA A 34 -13.42 -21.85 4.63
CA ALA A 34 -14.03 -23.18 4.60
C ALA A 34 -13.49 -24.03 3.44
N ASN A 35 -13.34 -23.44 2.26
CA ASN A 35 -12.74 -24.12 1.10
C ASN A 35 -11.28 -24.52 1.37
N VAL A 36 -10.48 -23.61 1.94
CA VAL A 36 -9.09 -23.90 2.30
C VAL A 36 -9.03 -25.05 3.31
N ALA A 37 -9.86 -25.01 4.36
CA ALA A 37 -9.92 -26.06 5.39
C ALA A 37 -10.33 -27.43 4.82
N GLU A 38 -11.29 -27.45 3.88
CA GLU A 38 -11.69 -28.69 3.20
C GLU A 38 -10.51 -29.32 2.42
N PHE A 39 -9.72 -28.49 1.71
CA PHE A 39 -8.57 -28.96 0.97
C PHE A 39 -7.40 -29.35 1.90
N GLU A 40 -7.25 -28.72 3.04
CA GLU A 40 -6.27 -29.13 4.07
C GLU A 40 -6.57 -30.50 4.68
N ALA A 41 -7.84 -30.87 4.77
CA ALA A 41 -8.30 -32.14 5.33
C ALA A 41 -8.24 -33.32 4.33
N LYS A 42 -8.03 -33.07 3.04
CA LYS A 42 -7.90 -34.12 2.03
C LYS A 42 -6.57 -34.89 2.16
N GLU A 43 -6.61 -36.19 1.88
CA GLU A 43 -5.40 -37.00 1.77
C GLU A 43 -4.68 -36.71 0.45
N TYR A 44 -3.38 -36.57 0.51
CA TYR A 44 -2.49 -36.30 -0.63
C TYR A 44 -1.36 -37.34 -0.66
N GLU A 45 -0.88 -37.66 -1.87
CA GLU A 45 0.23 -38.60 -2.06
C GLU A 45 1.54 -38.15 -1.38
N ASN A 46 1.74 -36.83 -1.28
CA ASN A 46 2.91 -36.24 -0.62
C ASN A 46 2.66 -34.77 -0.28
N ASP A 47 3.51 -34.22 0.60
CA ASP A 47 3.41 -32.83 1.06
C ASP A 47 3.49 -31.81 -0.07
N LYS A 48 4.29 -32.08 -1.11
CA LYS A 48 4.39 -31.17 -2.26
C LYS A 48 3.10 -31.09 -3.07
N ALA A 49 2.37 -32.21 -3.18
CA ALA A 49 1.07 -32.22 -3.85
C ALA A 49 0.03 -31.43 -3.04
N LYS A 50 0.06 -31.58 -1.71
CA LYS A 50 -0.78 -30.81 -0.78
C LYS A 50 -0.49 -29.32 -0.91
N ASP A 51 0.76 -28.87 -0.81
CA ASP A 51 1.16 -27.48 -0.91
C ASP A 51 0.75 -26.85 -2.24
N LYS A 52 0.91 -27.61 -3.34
CA LYS A 52 0.50 -27.17 -4.66
C LYS A 52 -1.02 -26.97 -4.76
N ALA A 53 -1.80 -27.92 -4.24
CA ALA A 53 -3.25 -27.85 -4.25
C ALA A 53 -3.76 -26.66 -3.40
N LEU A 54 -3.22 -26.50 -2.20
CA LEU A 54 -3.57 -25.38 -1.31
C LEU A 54 -3.22 -24.02 -1.94
N LYS A 55 -2.06 -23.91 -2.60
CA LYS A 55 -1.69 -22.69 -3.30
C LYS A 55 -2.68 -22.36 -4.42
N GLN A 56 -3.07 -23.35 -5.22
CA GLN A 56 -4.07 -23.15 -6.28
C GLN A 56 -5.43 -22.71 -5.74
N VAL A 57 -5.90 -23.34 -4.64
CA VAL A 57 -7.17 -22.96 -4.00
C VAL A 57 -7.10 -21.50 -3.51
N LYS A 58 -6.03 -21.10 -2.84
CA LYS A 58 -5.84 -19.74 -2.37
C LYS A 58 -5.79 -18.73 -3.53
N GLU A 59 -5.12 -19.06 -4.63
CA GLU A 59 -5.08 -18.22 -5.84
C GLU A 59 -6.48 -18.05 -6.47
N ILE A 60 -7.27 -19.12 -6.52
CA ILE A 60 -8.65 -19.07 -7.05
C ILE A 60 -9.54 -18.22 -6.13
N CYS A 61 -9.51 -18.44 -4.82
CA CYS A 61 -10.25 -17.65 -3.84
C CYS A 61 -9.91 -16.15 -3.95
N HIS A 62 -8.62 -15.83 -4.02
CA HIS A 62 -8.18 -14.45 -4.19
C HIS A 62 -8.63 -13.84 -5.52
N SER A 63 -8.67 -14.61 -6.61
CA SER A 63 -9.20 -14.12 -7.90
C SER A 63 -10.69 -13.79 -7.82
N ILE A 64 -11.49 -14.65 -7.19
CA ILE A 64 -12.92 -14.44 -7.01
C ILE A 64 -13.17 -13.19 -6.15
N GLU A 65 -12.42 -13.04 -5.05
CA GLU A 65 -12.49 -11.86 -4.18
C GLU A 65 -12.18 -10.59 -4.97
N ALA A 66 -11.10 -10.60 -5.76
CA ALA A 66 -10.69 -9.45 -6.56
C ALA A 66 -11.74 -9.07 -7.62
N ASP A 67 -12.39 -10.06 -8.22
CA ASP A 67 -13.42 -9.83 -9.24
C ASP A 67 -14.70 -9.25 -8.60
N GLU A 68 -15.11 -9.74 -7.42
CA GLU A 68 -16.24 -9.20 -6.69
C GLU A 68 -15.98 -7.77 -6.19
N VAL A 69 -14.79 -7.48 -5.68
CA VAL A 69 -14.41 -6.11 -5.31
C VAL A 69 -14.48 -5.17 -6.52
N ARG A 70 -14.00 -5.60 -7.68
CA ARG A 70 -14.12 -4.81 -8.91
C ARG A 70 -15.58 -4.58 -9.33
N ARG A 71 -16.41 -5.62 -9.23
CA ARG A 71 -17.83 -5.51 -9.51
C ARG A 71 -18.50 -4.47 -8.60
N LEU A 72 -18.28 -4.55 -7.29
CA LEU A 72 -18.81 -3.58 -6.32
C LEU A 72 -18.41 -2.14 -6.66
N ILE A 73 -17.15 -1.93 -7.05
CA ILE A 73 -16.68 -0.59 -7.42
C ILE A 73 -17.32 -0.11 -8.73
N ILE A 74 -17.43 -0.97 -9.74
CA ILE A 74 -17.89 -0.60 -11.08
C ILE A 74 -19.41 -0.46 -11.12
N GLU A 75 -20.14 -1.45 -10.58
CA GLU A 75 -21.60 -1.53 -10.67
C GLU A 75 -22.28 -0.78 -9.52
N ASP A 76 -21.90 -1.09 -8.29
CA ASP A 76 -22.57 -0.57 -7.08
C ASP A 76 -21.96 0.77 -6.63
N LYS A 77 -20.84 1.22 -7.24
CA LYS A 77 -20.12 2.46 -6.90
C LYS A 77 -19.70 2.55 -5.43
N VAL A 78 -19.40 1.41 -4.84
CA VAL A 78 -19.03 1.28 -3.43
C VAL A 78 -17.61 0.73 -3.34
N ARG A 79 -16.80 1.33 -2.47
CA ARG A 79 -15.45 0.86 -2.17
C ARG A 79 -15.48 -0.03 -0.93
N PRO A 80 -14.61 -1.06 -0.85
CA PRO A 80 -14.59 -2.00 0.29
C PRO A 80 -14.41 -1.35 1.67
N ASP A 81 -13.79 -0.18 1.71
CA ASP A 81 -13.58 0.61 2.93
C ASP A 81 -14.71 1.62 3.23
N GLY A 82 -15.83 1.53 2.52
CA GLY A 82 -17.01 2.37 2.72
C GLY A 82 -16.90 3.80 2.21
N ARG A 83 -15.75 4.21 1.64
CA ARG A 83 -15.57 5.55 1.06
C ARG A 83 -16.29 5.67 -0.29
N LYS A 84 -16.65 6.89 -0.66
CA LYS A 84 -17.12 7.20 -2.00
C LYS A 84 -15.99 7.05 -3.02
N ILE A 85 -16.34 6.97 -4.31
CA ILE A 85 -15.37 6.76 -5.39
C ILE A 85 -14.33 7.88 -5.47
N ASP A 86 -14.75 9.12 -5.24
CA ASP A 86 -13.95 10.34 -5.25
C ASP A 86 -13.39 10.75 -3.88
N GLU A 87 -13.72 10.01 -2.83
CA GLU A 87 -13.27 10.31 -1.47
C GLU A 87 -11.86 9.78 -1.21
N ILE A 88 -10.96 10.67 -0.79
CA ILE A 88 -9.62 10.29 -0.32
C ILE A 88 -9.64 9.97 1.19
N ARG A 89 -8.65 9.20 1.65
CA ARG A 89 -8.49 8.95 3.08
C ARG A 89 -8.20 10.26 3.83
N PRO A 90 -8.61 10.38 5.10
CA PRO A 90 -8.28 11.55 5.92
C PRO A 90 -6.78 11.83 5.92
N LEU A 91 -6.43 13.09 5.72
CA LEU A 91 -5.05 13.56 5.75
C LEU A 91 -4.82 14.43 6.98
N ASP A 92 -3.70 14.21 7.66
CA ASP A 92 -3.22 15.05 8.75
C ASP A 92 -1.72 15.30 8.60
N SER A 93 -1.28 16.48 9.01
CA SER A 93 0.13 16.87 8.95
C SER A 93 0.51 17.61 10.21
N GLN A 94 1.56 17.16 10.87
CA GLN A 94 2.14 17.78 12.05
C GLN A 94 3.60 18.10 11.79
N VAL A 95 4.05 19.26 12.22
CA VAL A 95 5.43 19.70 12.06
C VAL A 95 6.07 19.97 13.42
N ASP A 96 7.40 20.04 13.43
CA ASP A 96 8.19 20.39 14.62
C ASP A 96 8.00 19.42 15.81
N LEU A 97 7.97 18.13 15.50
CA LEU A 97 7.77 17.07 16.50
C LEU A 97 9.03 16.75 17.32
N LEU A 98 10.20 16.88 16.69
CA LEU A 98 11.49 16.53 17.29
C LEU A 98 12.30 17.80 17.56
N PRO A 99 12.55 18.15 18.84
CA PRO A 99 13.10 19.47 19.21
C PRO A 99 14.59 19.67 18.88
N ARG A 100 15.30 18.63 18.47
CA ARG A 100 16.77 18.69 18.18
C ARG A 100 17.12 18.48 16.72
N THR A 101 16.16 18.37 15.86
CA THR A 101 16.37 18.24 14.42
C THR A 101 16.24 19.57 13.72
N HIS A 102 16.81 19.72 12.53
CA HIS A 102 16.66 20.94 11.72
C HIS A 102 15.24 21.08 11.15
N GLY A 103 14.50 19.98 11.05
CA GLY A 103 13.11 19.93 10.73
C GLY A 103 12.57 18.52 10.95
N SER A 104 11.32 18.43 11.37
CA SER A 104 10.61 17.15 11.51
C SER A 104 9.13 17.33 11.18
N ALA A 105 8.56 16.32 10.54
CA ALA A 105 7.15 16.30 10.19
C ALA A 105 6.59 14.90 10.27
N MET A 106 5.34 14.79 10.68
CA MET A 106 4.53 13.57 10.58
C MET A 106 3.43 13.81 9.56
N PHE A 107 3.32 12.94 8.57
CA PHE A 107 2.22 12.93 7.63
C PHE A 107 1.41 11.66 7.82
N THR A 108 0.11 11.81 8.00
CA THR A 108 -0.83 10.71 8.20
C THR A 108 -1.84 10.69 7.07
N ARG A 109 -2.06 9.51 6.49
CA ARG A 109 -3.11 9.24 5.52
C ARG A 109 -3.89 8.01 5.93
N GLY A 110 -5.06 8.20 6.51
CA GLY A 110 -5.80 7.12 7.16
C GLY A 110 -5.01 6.54 8.31
N GLU A 111 -4.65 5.27 8.24
CA GLU A 111 -3.87 4.56 9.26
C GLU A 111 -2.36 4.56 8.98
N THR A 112 -1.95 5.01 7.79
CA THR A 112 -0.53 5.04 7.40
C THR A 112 0.12 6.34 7.82
N GLN A 113 1.25 6.24 8.54
CA GLN A 113 2.03 7.39 9.00
C GLN A 113 3.44 7.34 8.45
N VAL A 114 3.97 8.51 8.10
CA VAL A 114 5.36 8.70 7.68
C VAL A 114 5.97 9.82 8.50
N MET A 115 7.07 9.53 9.17
CA MET A 115 7.88 10.54 9.85
C MET A 115 9.05 10.95 8.95
N SER A 116 9.13 12.23 8.65
CA SER A 116 10.23 12.84 7.91
C SER A 116 11.10 13.67 8.86
N VAL A 117 12.41 13.49 8.75
CA VAL A 117 13.39 14.24 9.54
C VAL A 117 14.40 14.87 8.58
N THR A 118 14.60 16.18 8.72
CA THR A 118 15.51 16.95 7.88
C THR A 118 16.77 17.31 8.63
N THR A 119 17.91 17.12 7.99
CA THR A 119 19.22 17.57 8.46
C THR A 119 19.82 18.51 7.42
N LEU A 120 20.23 19.70 7.84
CA LEU A 120 20.95 20.65 7.00
C LEU A 120 22.44 20.53 7.29
N GLY A 121 23.25 20.42 6.24
CA GLY A 121 24.70 20.38 6.30
C GLY A 121 25.33 21.59 5.60
N PRO A 122 26.61 21.90 5.86
CA PRO A 122 27.35 22.85 5.10
C PRO A 122 27.55 22.38 3.66
N LEU A 123 27.96 23.30 2.78
CA LEU A 123 28.13 23.01 1.34
C LEU A 123 29.15 21.90 1.04
N ASN A 124 30.08 21.65 1.96
CA ASN A 124 31.11 20.62 1.80
C ASN A 124 30.59 19.20 2.15
N ASP A 125 29.40 19.07 2.70
CA ASP A 125 28.82 17.78 3.08
C ASP A 125 27.98 17.14 1.96
N HIS A 126 28.15 17.62 0.72
CA HIS A 126 27.51 17.01 -0.44
C HIS A 126 28.03 15.59 -0.70
N GLN A 127 27.17 14.74 -1.24
CA GLN A 127 27.58 13.41 -1.70
C GLN A 127 28.32 13.52 -3.03
N ILE A 128 29.52 12.97 -3.09
CA ILE A 128 30.27 12.82 -4.33
C ILE A 128 29.90 11.49 -4.96
N ILE A 129 29.41 11.53 -6.20
CA ILE A 129 29.14 10.35 -7.03
C ILE A 129 30.28 10.24 -8.02
N ASP A 130 31.13 9.23 -7.80
CA ASP A 130 32.31 8.92 -8.63
C ASP A 130 32.07 7.52 -9.22
N ASP A 131 31.55 7.47 -10.42
CA ASP A 131 31.35 6.25 -11.18
C ASP A 131 32.14 6.28 -12.51
N VAL A 132 31.76 5.45 -13.47
CA VAL A 132 32.43 5.40 -14.80
C VAL A 132 32.11 6.61 -15.69
N THR A 133 31.26 7.51 -15.25
CA THR A 133 30.90 8.75 -15.93
C THR A 133 31.64 9.95 -15.32
N GLU A 134 31.11 11.14 -15.46
CA GLU A 134 31.64 12.33 -14.81
C GLU A 134 31.34 12.34 -13.32
N VAL A 135 32.24 12.89 -12.50
CA VAL A 135 32.05 13.08 -11.07
C VAL A 135 30.95 14.11 -10.84
N GLU A 136 29.92 13.75 -10.13
CA GLU A 136 28.78 14.62 -9.83
C GLU A 136 28.69 14.90 -8.32
N GLU A 137 28.25 16.10 -7.97
CA GLU A 137 27.93 16.50 -6.60
C GLU A 137 26.44 16.44 -6.36
N LYS A 138 26.02 15.67 -5.36
CA LYS A 138 24.64 15.57 -4.98
C LYS A 138 24.40 16.26 -3.64
N ARG A 139 23.67 17.38 -3.66
CA ARG A 139 23.41 18.24 -2.48
C ARG A 139 22.12 17.91 -1.76
N PHE A 140 21.13 17.38 -2.47
CA PHE A 140 19.86 16.93 -1.90
C PHE A 140 19.81 15.41 -1.91
N MET A 141 19.57 14.82 -0.74
CA MET A 141 19.46 13.37 -0.55
C MET A 141 18.16 13.07 0.18
N HIS A 142 17.39 12.14 -0.35
CA HIS A 142 16.17 11.64 0.28
C HIS A 142 16.30 10.14 0.52
N HIS A 143 16.39 9.77 1.79
CA HIS A 143 16.46 8.38 2.22
C HIS A 143 15.10 7.92 2.71
N TYR A 144 14.71 6.70 2.35
CA TYR A 144 13.50 6.05 2.80
C TYR A 144 13.84 4.77 3.55
N ASN A 145 13.27 4.61 4.73
CA ASN A 145 13.42 3.43 5.57
C ASN A 145 12.06 2.82 5.84
N PHE A 146 11.98 1.49 5.76
CA PHE A 146 10.77 0.73 6.08
C PHE A 146 11.13 -0.42 7.03
N PRO A 147 11.34 -0.11 8.31
CA PRO A 147 11.72 -1.12 9.30
C PRO A 147 10.56 -2.09 9.58
N PRO A 148 10.85 -3.34 10.01
CA PRO A 148 9.83 -4.38 10.24
C PRO A 148 8.70 -3.95 11.18
N TYR A 149 8.98 -3.14 12.19
CA TYR A 149 7.95 -2.64 13.11
C TYR A 149 6.88 -1.77 12.43
N SER A 150 7.14 -1.24 11.23
CA SER A 150 6.15 -0.46 10.45
C SER A 150 4.92 -1.29 10.07
N VAL A 151 5.05 -2.61 10.02
CA VAL A 151 3.96 -3.57 9.75
C VAL A 151 3.67 -4.48 10.95
N GLY A 152 4.18 -4.13 12.14
CA GLY A 152 3.97 -4.91 13.37
C GLY A 152 4.77 -6.21 13.42
N GLU A 153 5.77 -6.37 12.58
CA GLU A 153 6.60 -7.57 12.54
C GLU A 153 7.91 -7.39 13.29
N THR A 154 8.48 -8.50 13.77
CA THR A 154 9.85 -8.55 14.27
C THR A 154 10.79 -8.96 13.15
N GLY A 155 11.91 -8.29 13.02
CA GLY A 155 12.88 -8.60 11.98
C GLY A 155 14.23 -7.93 12.20
N ARG A 156 15.21 -8.30 11.38
CA ARG A 156 16.54 -7.71 11.45
C ARG A 156 16.50 -6.26 10.98
N MET A 157 16.97 -5.36 11.82
CA MET A 157 17.25 -3.97 11.45
C MET A 157 18.60 -3.91 10.73
N GLY A 158 18.58 -3.53 9.47
CA GLY A 158 19.77 -3.46 8.61
C GLY A 158 19.73 -2.24 7.70
N SER A 159 20.62 -2.23 6.70
CA SER A 159 20.59 -1.23 5.64
C SER A 159 19.32 -1.39 4.78
N PRO A 160 18.82 -0.30 4.16
CA PRO A 160 17.66 -0.36 3.27
C PRO A 160 17.86 -1.35 2.13
N GLY A 161 16.83 -2.12 1.81
CA GLY A 161 16.81 -3.00 0.65
C GLY A 161 16.60 -2.22 -0.66
N ARG A 162 16.61 -2.94 -1.79
CA ARG A 162 16.44 -2.31 -3.12
C ARG A 162 15.08 -1.62 -3.29
N ARG A 163 14.04 -2.13 -2.64
CA ARG A 163 12.70 -1.55 -2.67
C ARG A 163 12.69 -0.18 -1.98
N GLU A 164 13.29 -0.08 -0.81
CA GLU A 164 13.39 1.16 -0.06
C GLU A 164 14.23 2.20 -0.80
N ILE A 165 15.35 1.79 -1.38
CA ILE A 165 16.22 2.66 -2.20
C ILE A 165 15.45 3.20 -3.40
N GLY A 166 14.73 2.34 -4.14
CA GLY A 166 13.92 2.75 -5.28
C GLY A 166 12.78 3.69 -4.91
N HIS A 167 12.10 3.42 -3.80
CA HIS A 167 11.03 4.28 -3.29
C HIS A 167 11.56 5.64 -2.84
N GLY A 168 12.69 5.67 -2.15
CA GLY A 168 13.39 6.90 -1.77
C GLY A 168 13.78 7.74 -2.99
N ALA A 169 14.30 7.12 -4.03
CA ALA A 169 14.69 7.80 -5.28
C ALA A 169 13.49 8.42 -6.01
N LEU A 170 12.31 7.79 -5.96
CA LEU A 170 11.07 8.38 -6.51
C LEU A 170 10.64 9.62 -5.72
N GLY A 171 10.67 9.55 -4.38
CA GLY A 171 10.40 10.70 -3.51
C GLY A 171 11.38 11.85 -3.73
N GLU A 172 12.67 11.55 -3.86
CA GLU A 172 13.71 12.53 -4.14
C GLU A 172 13.46 13.29 -5.44
N ARG A 173 13.13 12.57 -6.52
CA ARG A 173 12.83 13.19 -7.82
C ARG A 173 11.58 14.07 -7.78
N ALA A 174 10.59 13.71 -6.98
CA ALA A 174 9.38 14.52 -6.84
C ALA A 174 9.62 15.82 -6.03
N LEU A 175 10.60 15.81 -5.12
CA LEU A 175 10.90 16.96 -4.25
C LEU A 175 11.97 17.88 -4.84
N SER A 176 12.82 17.39 -5.74
CA SER A 176 13.97 18.13 -6.30
C SER A 176 13.64 18.99 -7.52
N GLN A 177 12.37 19.17 -7.87
CA GLN A 177 11.91 20.00 -9.00
C GLN A 177 11.87 21.47 -8.67
#